data_194f04c1d77f41352c1e1181b49dc02b
#
_entry.id   194f04c1d77f41352c1e1181b49dc02b
#
_cell.length_a   1.000
_cell.length_b   1.000
_cell.length_c   1.000
_cell.angle_alpha   90.00
_cell.angle_beta   90.00
_cell.angle_gamma   90.00
#
_symmetry.space_group_name_H-M   'P 1'
#
loop_
_entity.id
_entity.type
_entity.pdbx_description
1 polymer ?
#
loop_
_entity_poly.entity_id
_entity_poly.type
_entity_poly.pdbx_seq_one_letter_code
_entity_poly.pdbx_strand_id
1 'polypeptide(L)'
;IFSALKLAEKETGKQHHVSADIGCHLFAINEPFNLGATTMGYGLGSAGAAALNSKDADRRTIAVMGDGGFWHNGLTSGVGNAVFNQNDQLLLVVDNAYSAATGGQDVLSSQADSVLRSTKHPIEKAVRGVGVNWVRTVSDTYKIGALRDVFVKALTTKEPGPKVVVAQSECQLNRQRRVKPQRAKAIKEGKRVVKERFGVDADTCTGDHACIRVSGCPSLTIKANPDPMRTDPVATVLDSCVGCGVCGANAHAASLC
;
A
#
# COMPACT_ATOMS: atom_id res chain seq x y z
N ILE A 1 -3.28 0.32 -0.66
CA ILE A 1 -2.78 -1.02 -0.31
C ILE A 1 -3.42 -1.46 1.01
N PHE A 2 -3.17 -0.78 2.12
CA PHE A 2 -3.61 -1.22 3.46
C PHE A 2 -5.13 -1.21 3.63
N SER A 3 -5.84 -0.27 3.00
CA SER A 3 -7.31 -0.31 2.93
C SER A 3 -7.83 -1.60 2.30
N ALA A 4 -7.19 -2.05 1.21
CA ALA A 4 -7.55 -3.30 0.56
C ALA A 4 -7.29 -4.51 1.46
N LEU A 5 -6.22 -4.49 2.26
CA LEU A 5 -5.93 -5.55 3.22
C LEU A 5 -6.99 -5.60 4.33
N LYS A 6 -7.38 -4.43 4.89
CA LYS A 6 -8.47 -4.35 5.86
C LYS A 6 -9.80 -4.86 5.33
N LEU A 7 -10.11 -4.55 4.08
CA LEU A 7 -11.31 -5.07 3.42
C LEU A 7 -11.25 -6.58 3.22
N ALA A 8 -10.06 -7.12 2.89
CA ALA A 8 -9.86 -8.57 2.79
C ALA A 8 -10.03 -9.27 4.14
N GLU A 9 -9.50 -8.70 5.23
CA GLU A 9 -9.74 -9.20 6.59
C GLU A 9 -11.22 -9.22 6.95
N LYS A 10 -11.94 -8.14 6.61
CA LYS A 10 -13.38 -8.03 6.83
C LYS A 10 -14.15 -9.09 6.03
N GLU A 11 -13.79 -9.31 4.77
CA GLU A 11 -14.44 -10.29 3.89
C GLU A 11 -14.18 -11.72 4.32
N THR A 12 -12.96 -12.04 4.74
CA THR A 12 -12.60 -13.38 5.25
C THR A 12 -13.05 -13.64 6.68
N GLY A 13 -13.46 -12.61 7.41
CA GLY A 13 -13.84 -12.70 8.82
C GLY A 13 -12.67 -13.00 9.76
N LYS A 14 -11.42 -12.88 9.30
CA LYS A 14 -10.21 -13.25 10.03
C LYS A 14 -9.28 -12.07 10.16
N GLN A 15 -8.77 -11.83 11.37
CA GLN A 15 -7.64 -10.94 11.60
C GLN A 15 -6.33 -11.71 11.47
N HIS A 16 -5.38 -11.14 10.77
CA HIS A 16 -4.08 -11.73 10.52
C HIS A 16 -2.99 -11.07 11.37
N HIS A 17 -2.02 -11.86 11.81
CA HIS A 17 -0.82 -11.27 12.41
C HIS A 17 0.03 -10.64 11.31
N VAL A 18 0.28 -9.34 11.41
CA VAL A 18 1.09 -8.59 10.46
C VAL A 18 2.45 -8.27 11.07
N SER A 19 3.51 -8.76 10.44
CA SER A 19 4.89 -8.44 10.78
C SER A 19 5.47 -7.54 9.69
N ALA A 20 5.89 -6.33 10.06
CA ALA A 20 6.44 -5.36 9.14
C ALA A 20 7.97 -5.23 9.30
N ASP A 21 8.65 -4.88 8.22
CA ASP A 21 10.03 -4.39 8.29
C ASP A 21 10.07 -2.86 8.46
N ILE A 22 11.24 -2.26 8.41
CA ILE A 22 11.44 -0.82 8.56
C ILE A 22 11.22 -0.13 7.21
N GLY A 23 10.25 0.77 7.15
CA GLY A 23 9.92 1.54 5.95
C GLY A 23 8.71 2.45 6.13
N CYS A 24 8.33 3.19 5.10
CA CYS A 24 7.15 4.07 5.14
C CYS A 24 5.84 3.30 5.43
N HIS A 25 5.76 2.04 5.05
CA HIS A 25 4.61 1.16 5.32
C HIS A 25 4.43 0.85 6.82
N LEU A 26 5.47 1.04 7.64
CA LEU A 26 5.37 0.84 9.09
C LEU A 26 4.35 1.78 9.73
N PHE A 27 4.11 2.96 9.16
CA PHE A 27 3.08 3.87 9.68
C PHE A 27 1.65 3.31 9.59
N ALA A 28 1.44 2.18 8.91
CA ALA A 28 0.15 1.47 8.92
C ALA A 28 -0.20 0.86 10.29
N ILE A 29 0.72 0.84 11.26
CA ILE A 29 0.43 0.49 12.67
C ILE A 29 -0.50 1.49 13.32
N ASN A 30 -0.54 2.72 12.84
CA ASN A 30 -1.39 3.79 13.34
C ASN A 30 -2.79 3.73 12.71
N GLU A 31 -3.72 4.45 13.34
CA GLU A 31 -5.02 4.67 12.74
C GLU A 31 -4.90 5.35 11.36
N PRO A 32 -5.79 5.06 10.46
CA PRO A 32 -6.99 4.21 10.57
C PRO A 32 -6.75 2.72 10.31
N PHE A 33 -5.52 2.33 9.97
CA PHE A 33 -5.27 0.96 9.52
C PHE A 33 -5.07 -0.02 10.67
N ASN A 34 -4.33 0.37 11.71
CA ASN A 34 -3.98 -0.49 12.84
C ASN A 34 -3.43 -1.86 12.38
N LEU A 35 -2.57 -1.83 11.35
CA LEU A 35 -1.94 -3.00 10.75
C LEU A 35 -0.48 -3.06 11.16
N GLY A 36 -0.11 -4.08 11.91
CA GLY A 36 1.24 -4.30 12.37
C GLY A 36 1.26 -4.67 13.84
N ALA A 37 1.51 -5.93 14.13
CA ALA A 37 1.61 -6.45 15.48
C ALA A 37 3.08 -6.59 15.91
N THR A 38 3.99 -6.82 14.95
CA THR A 38 5.44 -6.90 15.21
C THR A 38 6.21 -6.12 14.16
N THR A 39 7.35 -5.56 14.58
CA THR A 39 8.29 -4.89 13.69
C THR A 39 9.66 -5.54 13.83
N MET A 40 10.22 -5.97 12.70
CA MET A 40 11.56 -6.53 12.61
C MET A 40 12.48 -5.58 11.85
N GLY A 41 13.77 -5.86 11.83
CA GLY A 41 14.75 -5.05 11.10
C GLY A 41 14.49 -4.98 9.59
N TYR A 42 15.22 -4.12 8.91
CA TYR A 42 15.08 -3.85 7.48
C TYR A 42 15.19 -5.13 6.63
N GLY A 43 14.13 -5.46 5.89
CA GLY A 43 14.00 -6.69 5.12
C GLY A 43 13.66 -7.95 5.94
N LEU A 44 13.41 -7.84 7.25
CA LEU A 44 13.18 -9.00 8.15
C LEU A 44 11.71 -9.24 8.52
N GLY A 45 10.76 -8.52 7.95
CA GLY A 45 9.32 -8.72 8.22
C GLY A 45 8.87 -10.16 8.01
N SER A 46 9.41 -10.85 6.99
CA SER A 46 9.11 -12.26 6.72
C SER A 46 9.59 -13.21 7.84
N ALA A 47 10.71 -12.92 8.49
CA ALA A 47 11.18 -13.72 9.60
C ALA A 47 10.25 -13.62 10.81
N GLY A 48 9.76 -12.40 11.12
CA GLY A 48 8.76 -12.21 12.18
C GLY A 48 7.43 -12.89 11.88
N ALA A 49 6.95 -12.82 10.64
CA ALA A 49 5.76 -13.53 10.21
C ALA A 49 5.94 -15.06 10.31
N ALA A 50 7.11 -15.57 9.91
CA ALA A 50 7.44 -17.00 10.00
C ALA A 50 7.43 -17.54 11.45
N ALA A 51 7.98 -16.77 12.38
CA ALA A 51 8.05 -17.16 13.78
C ALA A 51 6.66 -17.33 14.43
N LEU A 52 5.66 -16.62 13.92
CA LEU A 52 4.30 -16.60 14.44
C LEU A 52 3.31 -17.39 13.56
N ASN A 53 3.81 -18.06 12.54
CA ASN A 53 3.00 -18.90 11.67
C ASN A 53 2.87 -20.30 12.26
N SER A 54 1.72 -20.59 12.88
CA SER A 54 1.41 -21.93 13.39
C SER A 54 0.70 -22.77 12.32
N LYS A 55 1.11 -24.03 12.18
CA LYS A 55 0.44 -24.97 11.26
C LYS A 55 -1.00 -25.25 11.67
N ASP A 56 -1.31 -25.09 12.96
CA ASP A 56 -2.65 -25.31 13.52
C ASP A 56 -3.50 -24.03 13.53
N ALA A 57 -2.93 -22.88 13.13
CA ALA A 57 -3.68 -21.63 13.09
C ALA A 57 -4.54 -21.57 11.82
N ASP A 58 -5.83 -21.30 12.00
CA ASP A 58 -6.77 -21.09 10.91
C ASP A 58 -6.57 -19.72 10.20
N ARG A 59 -5.35 -19.20 10.22
CA ARG A 59 -4.99 -17.92 9.62
C ARG A 59 -3.53 -17.86 9.20
N ARG A 60 -3.26 -17.27 8.04
CA ARG A 60 -1.89 -16.98 7.61
C ARG A 60 -1.34 -15.76 8.32
N THR A 61 -0.05 -15.77 8.58
CA THR A 61 0.67 -14.55 8.95
C THR A 61 0.98 -13.73 7.70
N ILE A 62 1.06 -12.43 7.87
CA ILE A 62 1.35 -11.49 6.78
C ILE A 62 2.68 -10.80 7.09
N ALA A 63 3.62 -10.88 6.15
CA ALA A 63 4.82 -10.07 6.18
C ALA A 63 4.64 -8.86 5.26
N VAL A 64 5.04 -7.68 5.70
CA VAL A 64 5.04 -6.46 4.88
C VAL A 64 6.46 -5.92 4.81
N MET A 65 6.95 -5.67 3.60
CA MET A 65 8.25 -5.03 3.38
C MET A 65 8.23 -4.10 2.19
N GLY A 66 9.11 -3.10 2.19
CA GLY A 66 9.37 -2.27 1.03
C GLY A 66 10.32 -2.95 0.04
N ASP A 67 10.36 -2.43 -1.20
CA ASP A 67 11.31 -2.87 -2.23
C ASP A 67 12.77 -2.68 -1.80
N GLY A 68 13.08 -1.62 -1.08
CA GLY A 68 14.41 -1.42 -0.49
C GLY A 68 14.79 -2.52 0.49
N GLY A 69 13.91 -2.86 1.44
CA GLY A 69 14.11 -3.97 2.37
C GLY A 69 14.19 -5.32 1.67
N PHE A 70 13.35 -5.51 0.66
CA PHE A 70 13.36 -6.73 -0.17
C PHE A 70 14.73 -6.96 -0.83
N TRP A 71 15.28 -5.94 -1.52
CA TRP A 71 16.56 -6.08 -2.20
C TRP A 71 17.77 -6.08 -1.26
N HIS A 72 17.66 -5.43 -0.12
CA HIS A 72 18.74 -5.41 0.87
C HIS A 72 18.95 -6.78 1.52
N ASN A 73 17.90 -7.41 1.99
CA ASN A 73 17.97 -8.62 2.80
C ASN A 73 16.76 -9.55 2.58
N GLY A 74 15.59 -9.00 2.26
CA GLY A 74 14.32 -9.72 2.24
C GLY A 74 14.26 -10.88 1.26
N LEU A 75 14.96 -10.80 0.11
CA LEU A 75 14.95 -11.88 -0.88
C LEU A 75 15.56 -13.17 -0.33
N THR A 76 16.72 -13.09 0.30
CA THR A 76 17.46 -14.26 0.80
C THR A 76 17.01 -14.67 2.19
N SER A 77 17.06 -13.75 3.15
CA SER A 77 16.73 -14.03 4.54
C SER A 77 15.22 -14.12 4.82
N GLY A 78 14.38 -13.59 3.92
CA GLY A 78 12.93 -13.65 4.02
C GLY A 78 12.34 -14.70 3.09
N VAL A 79 12.30 -14.40 1.78
CA VAL A 79 11.60 -15.23 0.79
C VAL A 79 12.27 -16.58 0.60
N GLY A 80 13.59 -16.61 0.43
CA GLY A 80 14.35 -17.87 0.27
C GLY A 80 14.17 -18.81 1.44
N ASN A 81 14.27 -18.30 2.67
CA ASN A 81 14.01 -19.09 3.87
C ASN A 81 12.56 -19.54 3.99
N ALA A 82 11.59 -18.72 3.59
CA ALA A 82 10.18 -19.12 3.60
C ALA A 82 9.92 -20.28 2.61
N VAL A 83 10.56 -20.25 1.45
CA VAL A 83 10.50 -21.38 0.48
C VAL A 83 11.16 -22.61 1.07
N PHE A 84 12.39 -22.49 1.59
CA PHE A 84 13.14 -23.60 2.15
C PHE A 84 12.38 -24.31 3.29
N ASN A 85 11.78 -23.54 4.19
CA ASN A 85 11.01 -24.06 5.31
C ASN A 85 9.54 -24.36 4.98
N GLN A 86 9.11 -24.22 3.72
CA GLN A 86 7.72 -24.39 3.27
C GLN A 86 6.72 -23.57 4.11
N ASN A 87 7.10 -22.37 4.48
CA ASN A 87 6.34 -21.51 5.37
C ASN A 87 5.13 -20.92 4.65
N ASP A 88 3.93 -21.21 5.14
CA ASP A 88 2.67 -20.74 4.52
C ASP A 88 2.28 -19.35 5.04
N GLN A 89 2.98 -18.33 4.58
CA GLN A 89 2.73 -16.92 4.87
C GLN A 89 2.38 -16.12 3.61
N LEU A 90 1.72 -14.99 3.79
CA LEU A 90 1.59 -13.98 2.75
C LEU A 90 2.70 -12.93 2.91
N LEU A 91 3.50 -12.75 1.88
CA LEU A 91 4.47 -11.68 1.79
C LEU A 91 3.94 -10.57 0.87
N LEU A 92 3.72 -9.40 1.42
CA LEU A 92 3.37 -8.17 0.69
C LEU A 92 4.64 -7.33 0.50
N VAL A 93 5.08 -7.19 -0.75
CA VAL A 93 6.16 -6.28 -1.13
C VAL A 93 5.57 -5.00 -1.70
N VAL A 94 5.82 -3.88 -1.03
CA VAL A 94 5.44 -2.56 -1.52
C VAL A 94 6.56 -2.04 -2.42
N ASP A 95 6.36 -2.19 -3.73
CA ASP A 95 7.32 -1.77 -4.75
C ASP A 95 6.98 -0.36 -5.25
N ASN A 96 7.72 0.62 -4.78
CA ASN A 96 7.60 2.01 -5.19
C ASN A 96 8.81 2.51 -6.02
N ALA A 97 9.68 1.58 -6.42
CA ALA A 97 10.87 1.76 -7.22
C ALA A 97 12.01 2.56 -6.53
N TYR A 98 11.96 2.72 -5.21
CA TYR A 98 12.98 3.45 -4.45
C TYR A 98 13.05 2.96 -3.00
N SER A 99 14.22 2.98 -2.39
CA SER A 99 14.35 2.94 -0.93
C SER A 99 13.87 4.29 -0.36
N ALA A 100 12.54 4.45 -0.24
CA ALA A 100 11.91 5.75 -0.03
C ALA A 100 12.17 6.33 1.37
N ALA A 101 12.15 5.48 2.40
CA ALA A 101 12.30 5.90 3.80
C ALA A 101 13.67 6.51 4.10
N THR A 102 14.69 6.16 3.34
CA THR A 102 16.07 6.63 3.50
C THR A 102 16.45 7.76 2.54
N GLY A 103 15.51 8.33 1.83
CA GLY A 103 15.71 9.50 0.96
C GLY A 103 15.46 9.27 -0.53
N GLY A 104 15.07 8.09 -0.95
CA GLY A 104 14.73 7.78 -2.35
C GLY A 104 15.95 7.31 -3.16
N GLN A 105 16.73 6.39 -2.58
CA GLN A 105 17.83 5.75 -3.30
C GLN A 105 17.30 4.73 -4.30
N ASP A 106 18.03 4.61 -5.43
CA ASP A 106 17.74 3.56 -6.40
C ASP A 106 17.97 2.17 -5.82
N VAL A 107 17.13 1.25 -6.22
CA VAL A 107 17.21 -0.18 -5.93
C VAL A 107 17.18 -0.96 -7.24
N LEU A 108 17.39 -2.27 -7.20
CA LEU A 108 17.39 -3.11 -8.41
C LEU A 108 16.08 -3.01 -9.22
N SER A 109 14.93 -2.81 -8.59
CA SER A 109 13.64 -2.62 -9.26
C SER A 109 13.36 -1.18 -9.71
N SER A 110 14.25 -0.22 -9.45
CA SER A 110 14.10 1.17 -9.90
C SER A 110 13.92 1.28 -11.41
N GLN A 111 13.05 2.20 -11.84
CA GLN A 111 12.76 2.40 -13.26
C GLN A 111 13.68 3.43 -13.93
N ALA A 112 14.51 4.11 -13.16
CA ALA A 112 15.45 5.09 -13.68
C ALA A 112 16.52 4.44 -14.56
N ASP A 113 16.85 5.08 -15.67
CA ASP A 113 18.03 4.73 -16.45
C ASP A 113 19.29 5.19 -15.69
N SER A 114 20.23 4.30 -15.52
CA SER A 114 21.49 4.59 -14.86
C SER A 114 22.65 4.00 -15.66
N VAL A 115 23.68 4.80 -15.92
CA VAL A 115 24.90 4.34 -16.57
C VAL A 115 25.79 3.56 -15.60
N LEU A 116 25.65 3.84 -14.30
CA LEU A 116 26.51 3.28 -13.26
C LEU A 116 25.89 2.11 -12.50
N ARG A 117 24.59 1.86 -12.67
CA ARG A 117 23.84 0.88 -11.86
C ARG A 117 22.94 0.05 -12.74
N SER A 118 22.85 -1.25 -12.46
CA SER A 118 21.87 -2.11 -13.08
C SER A 118 20.52 -1.95 -12.35
N THR A 119 19.49 -1.55 -13.08
CA THR A 119 18.13 -1.30 -12.60
C THR A 119 17.11 -2.06 -13.46
N LYS A 120 15.82 -1.87 -13.21
CA LYS A 120 14.70 -2.48 -13.95
C LYS A 120 14.61 -4.01 -13.80
N HIS A 121 15.08 -4.55 -12.67
CA HIS A 121 14.93 -5.96 -12.33
C HIS A 121 13.59 -6.20 -11.60
N PRO A 122 12.63 -6.90 -12.20
CA PRO A 122 11.34 -7.14 -11.57
C PRO A 122 11.47 -8.03 -10.33
N ILE A 123 10.85 -7.61 -9.24
CA ILE A 123 10.77 -8.39 -7.99
C ILE A 123 10.13 -9.76 -8.25
N GLU A 124 9.09 -9.82 -9.09
CA GLU A 124 8.45 -11.09 -9.46
C GLU A 124 9.42 -12.13 -10.01
N LYS A 125 10.36 -11.73 -10.88
CA LYS A 125 11.38 -12.65 -11.40
C LYS A 125 12.30 -13.18 -10.30
N ALA A 126 12.68 -12.32 -9.37
CA ALA A 126 13.56 -12.71 -8.26
C ALA A 126 12.87 -13.70 -7.33
N VAL A 127 11.62 -13.45 -6.94
CA VAL A 127 10.89 -14.36 -6.06
C VAL A 127 10.57 -15.69 -6.72
N ARG A 128 10.26 -15.70 -8.01
CA ARG A 128 10.11 -16.95 -8.78
C ARG A 128 11.43 -17.71 -8.90
N GLY A 129 12.54 -16.99 -9.06
CA GLY A 129 13.89 -17.58 -9.13
C GLY A 129 14.30 -18.31 -7.86
N VAL A 130 13.80 -17.93 -6.69
CA VAL A 130 14.03 -18.64 -5.42
C VAL A 130 12.97 -19.71 -5.11
N GLY A 131 12.01 -19.95 -6.02
CA GLY A 131 11.07 -21.07 -5.93
C GLY A 131 9.67 -20.73 -5.41
N VAL A 132 9.27 -19.45 -5.38
CA VAL A 132 7.88 -19.09 -5.05
C VAL A 132 6.95 -19.40 -6.22
N ASN A 133 5.98 -20.27 -6.01
CA ASN A 133 4.97 -20.65 -7.02
C ASN A 133 3.84 -19.62 -7.12
N TRP A 134 3.29 -19.19 -5.98
CA TRP A 134 2.18 -18.26 -5.95
C TRP A 134 2.68 -16.81 -5.88
N VAL A 135 2.67 -16.12 -7.01
CA VAL A 135 3.07 -14.70 -7.11
C VAL A 135 2.00 -13.94 -7.87
N ARG A 136 1.66 -12.74 -7.39
CA ARG A 136 0.80 -11.79 -8.09
C ARG A 136 1.40 -10.39 -8.01
N THR A 137 1.59 -9.77 -9.17
CA THR A 137 1.99 -8.37 -9.30
C THR A 137 0.77 -7.52 -9.62
N VAL A 138 0.54 -6.47 -8.84
CA VAL A 138 -0.57 -5.51 -9.01
C VAL A 138 0.05 -4.13 -9.27
N SER A 139 -0.11 -3.63 -10.49
CA SER A 139 0.46 -2.34 -10.93
C SER A 139 -0.46 -1.14 -10.66
N ASP A 140 -1.72 -1.37 -10.35
CA ASP A 140 -2.67 -0.32 -10.00
C ASP A 140 -3.21 -0.52 -8.58
N THR A 141 -2.44 -0.06 -7.61
CA THR A 141 -2.78 -0.20 -6.19
C THR A 141 -3.88 0.75 -5.72
N TYR A 142 -4.34 1.65 -6.58
CA TYR A 142 -5.46 2.55 -6.31
C TYR A 142 -6.82 1.90 -6.63
N LYS A 143 -6.84 0.83 -7.42
CA LYS A 143 -8.03 -0.03 -7.59
C LYS A 143 -8.19 -0.97 -6.41
N ILE A 144 -8.72 -0.42 -5.31
CA ILE A 144 -8.76 -1.11 -4.01
C ILE A 144 -9.54 -2.41 -4.06
N GLY A 145 -10.67 -2.46 -4.79
CA GLY A 145 -11.44 -3.69 -4.96
C GLY A 145 -10.64 -4.81 -5.60
N ALA A 146 -9.95 -4.53 -6.70
CA ALA A 146 -9.12 -5.53 -7.39
C ALA A 146 -7.96 -6.03 -6.49
N LEU A 147 -7.33 -5.13 -5.74
CA LEU A 147 -6.26 -5.49 -4.82
C LEU A 147 -6.79 -6.30 -3.62
N ARG A 148 -7.98 -5.96 -3.09
CA ARG A 148 -8.68 -6.76 -2.08
C ARG A 148 -8.88 -8.19 -2.56
N ASP A 149 -9.37 -8.38 -3.79
CA ASP A 149 -9.63 -9.71 -4.35
C ASP A 149 -8.35 -10.55 -4.47
N VAL A 150 -7.23 -9.91 -4.78
CA VAL A 150 -5.91 -10.55 -4.78
C VAL A 150 -5.51 -10.97 -3.36
N PHE A 151 -5.72 -10.12 -2.35
CA PHE A 151 -5.43 -10.48 -0.96
C PHE A 151 -6.34 -11.61 -0.46
N VAL A 152 -7.64 -11.57 -0.75
CA VAL A 152 -8.55 -12.66 -0.39
C VAL A 152 -8.06 -13.98 -0.99
N LYS A 153 -7.71 -14.00 -2.27
CA LYS A 153 -7.13 -15.20 -2.91
C LYS A 153 -5.83 -15.64 -2.26
N ALA A 154 -4.92 -14.71 -1.94
CA ALA A 154 -3.66 -15.01 -1.28
C ALA A 154 -3.85 -15.60 0.13
N LEU A 155 -4.86 -15.13 0.85
CA LEU A 155 -5.16 -15.56 2.23
C LEU A 155 -5.94 -16.88 2.30
N THR A 156 -6.68 -17.23 1.23
CA THR A 156 -7.58 -18.40 1.22
C THR A 156 -7.10 -19.57 0.36
N THR A 157 -6.14 -19.36 -0.55
CA THR A 157 -5.62 -20.45 -1.40
C THR A 157 -5.03 -21.59 -0.58
N LYS A 158 -5.22 -22.82 -1.07
CA LYS A 158 -4.65 -24.04 -0.46
C LYS A 158 -3.29 -24.42 -1.05
N GLU A 159 -2.74 -23.64 -1.98
CA GLU A 159 -1.40 -23.89 -2.50
C GLU A 159 -0.37 -23.85 -1.38
N PRO A 160 0.57 -24.81 -1.30
CA PRO A 160 1.59 -24.83 -0.24
C PRO A 160 2.65 -23.76 -0.45
N GLY A 161 3.38 -23.42 0.62
CA GLY A 161 4.50 -22.50 0.61
C GLY A 161 4.10 -21.02 0.65
N PRO A 162 5.07 -20.10 0.55
CA PRO A 162 4.82 -18.67 0.66
C PRO A 162 4.06 -18.13 -0.54
N LYS A 163 3.16 -17.17 -0.28
CA LYS A 163 2.45 -16.37 -1.29
C LYS A 163 3.07 -15.00 -1.33
N VAL A 164 3.35 -14.48 -2.53
CA VAL A 164 3.93 -13.15 -2.69
C VAL A 164 3.00 -12.27 -3.51
N VAL A 165 2.65 -11.13 -2.93
CA VAL A 165 1.96 -10.04 -3.63
C VAL A 165 2.92 -8.87 -3.77
N VAL A 166 3.22 -8.49 -5.01
CA VAL A 166 4.03 -7.30 -5.32
C VAL A 166 3.06 -6.18 -5.69
N ALA A 167 2.94 -5.20 -4.80
CA ALA A 167 2.06 -4.04 -4.99
C ALA A 167 2.88 -2.87 -5.52
N GLN A 168 2.77 -2.61 -6.83
CA GLN A 168 3.56 -1.59 -7.51
C GLN A 168 2.80 -0.28 -7.65
N SER A 169 3.37 0.79 -7.14
CA SER A 169 2.92 2.15 -7.42
C SER A 169 4.01 3.17 -7.14
N GLU A 170 4.00 4.26 -7.90
CA GLU A 170 4.97 5.35 -7.71
C GLU A 170 4.88 5.92 -6.28
N CYS A 171 6.02 6.10 -5.64
CA CYS A 171 6.12 6.81 -4.36
C CYS A 171 5.54 8.23 -4.50
N GLN A 172 4.51 8.57 -3.70
CA GLN A 172 3.86 9.87 -3.79
C GLN A 172 4.81 11.04 -3.46
N LEU A 173 5.77 10.84 -2.57
CA LEU A 173 6.78 11.86 -2.29
C LEU A 173 7.64 12.14 -3.53
N ASN A 174 8.13 11.11 -4.20
CA ASN A 174 8.92 11.25 -5.42
C ASN A 174 8.09 11.84 -6.56
N ARG A 175 6.83 11.42 -6.71
CA ARG A 175 5.90 12.02 -7.65
C ARG A 175 5.75 13.53 -7.40
N GLN A 176 5.55 13.94 -6.16
CA GLN A 176 5.42 15.37 -5.84
C GLN A 176 6.73 16.14 -6.08
N ARG A 177 7.89 15.54 -5.75
CA ARG A 177 9.20 16.14 -6.04
C ARG A 177 9.41 16.37 -7.55
N ARG A 178 8.91 15.49 -8.39
CA ARG A 178 8.97 15.60 -9.85
C ARG A 178 7.94 16.58 -10.42
N VAL A 179 6.69 16.49 -9.97
CA VAL A 179 5.56 17.23 -10.57
C VAL A 179 5.50 18.68 -10.12
N LYS A 180 5.83 18.99 -8.84
CA LYS A 180 5.77 20.39 -8.35
C LYS A 180 6.69 21.34 -9.09
N PRO A 181 7.98 21.04 -9.35
CA PRO A 181 8.85 21.92 -10.14
C PRO A 181 8.37 22.10 -11.59
N GLN A 182 7.85 21.04 -12.21
CA GLN A 182 7.32 21.12 -13.58
C GLN A 182 6.13 22.09 -13.67
N ARG A 183 5.21 22.00 -12.71
CA ARG A 183 4.06 22.92 -12.60
C ARG A 183 4.51 24.35 -12.33
N ALA A 184 5.46 24.55 -11.41
CA ALA A 184 6.00 25.87 -11.11
C ALA A 184 6.67 26.50 -12.35
N LYS A 185 7.42 25.72 -13.13
CA LYS A 185 8.01 26.17 -14.39
C LYS A 185 6.93 26.56 -15.40
N ALA A 186 5.90 25.73 -15.59
CA ALA A 186 4.80 26.03 -16.52
C ALA A 186 4.06 27.32 -16.15
N ILE A 187 3.82 27.56 -14.85
CA ILE A 187 3.21 28.80 -14.36
C ILE A 187 4.10 30.01 -14.67
N LYS A 188 5.42 29.91 -14.44
CA LYS A 188 6.37 30.98 -14.79
C LYS A 188 6.41 31.30 -16.29
N GLU A 189 6.14 30.29 -17.13
CA GLU A 189 6.04 30.43 -18.59
C GLU A 189 4.66 30.93 -19.03
N GLY A 190 3.79 31.37 -18.12
CA GLY A 190 2.43 31.85 -18.42
C GLY A 190 1.44 30.76 -18.83
N LYS A 191 1.78 29.48 -18.69
CA LYS A 191 0.89 28.37 -19.04
C LYS A 191 -0.12 28.13 -17.93
N ARG A 192 -1.39 27.89 -18.33
CA ARG A 192 -2.44 27.46 -17.38
C ARG A 192 -2.13 26.05 -16.88
N VAL A 193 -2.01 25.89 -15.58
CA VAL A 193 -1.84 24.59 -14.92
C VAL A 193 -3.14 24.20 -14.21
N VAL A 194 -3.74 23.10 -14.62
CA VAL A 194 -4.90 22.51 -13.97
C VAL A 194 -4.43 21.39 -13.05
N LYS A 195 -4.81 21.45 -11.78
CA LYS A 195 -4.57 20.40 -10.81
C LYS A 195 -5.90 19.72 -10.51
N GLU A 196 -6.02 18.47 -10.93
CA GLU A 196 -7.18 17.65 -10.56
C GLU A 196 -7.20 17.40 -9.06
N ARG A 197 -8.39 17.49 -8.48
CA ARG A 197 -8.66 17.24 -7.06
C ARG A 197 -9.98 16.50 -6.94
N PHE A 198 -10.12 15.75 -5.87
CA PHE A 198 -11.42 15.22 -5.50
C PHE A 198 -12.16 16.24 -4.63
N GLY A 199 -13.47 16.21 -4.70
CA GLY A 199 -14.36 17.00 -3.87
C GLY A 199 -15.35 16.08 -3.15
N VAL A 200 -16.11 16.65 -2.23
CA VAL A 200 -17.22 15.99 -1.58
C VAL A 200 -18.47 16.83 -1.87
N ASP A 201 -19.49 16.17 -2.39
CA ASP A 201 -20.82 16.74 -2.50
C ASP A 201 -21.46 16.76 -1.11
N ALA A 202 -21.67 17.97 -0.59
CA ALA A 202 -22.18 18.16 0.75
C ALA A 202 -23.64 17.68 0.89
N ASP A 203 -24.43 17.76 -0.19
CA ASP A 203 -25.85 17.37 -0.16
C ASP A 203 -26.03 15.87 -0.10
N THR A 204 -25.11 15.13 -0.73
CA THR A 204 -25.13 13.65 -0.74
C THR A 204 -24.27 13.01 0.34
N CYS A 205 -23.45 13.79 1.05
CA CYS A 205 -22.61 13.29 2.12
C CYS A 205 -23.47 12.72 3.26
N THR A 206 -23.24 11.44 3.59
CA THR A 206 -24.00 10.74 4.64
C THR A 206 -23.51 11.08 6.06
N GLY A 207 -22.38 11.77 6.20
CA GLY A 207 -21.81 12.11 7.49
C GLY A 207 -21.18 10.94 8.27
N ASP A 208 -21.12 9.74 7.66
CA ASP A 208 -20.51 8.55 8.28
C ASP A 208 -18.97 8.60 8.29
N HIS A 209 -18.38 9.46 7.47
CA HIS A 209 -16.94 9.71 7.32
C HIS A 209 -16.10 8.45 7.00
N ALA A 210 -16.69 7.42 6.41
CA ALA A 210 -15.98 6.21 6.00
C ALA A 210 -14.79 6.53 5.07
N CYS A 211 -14.95 7.54 4.20
CA CYS A 211 -13.88 8.02 3.33
C CYS A 211 -12.64 8.49 4.11
N ILE A 212 -12.82 9.09 5.29
CA ILE A 212 -11.71 9.52 6.16
C ILE A 212 -11.13 8.31 6.91
N ARG A 213 -11.99 7.56 7.60
CA ARG A 213 -11.57 6.44 8.46
C ARG A 213 -10.85 5.31 7.72
N VAL A 214 -11.21 5.07 6.47
CA VAL A 214 -10.67 3.94 5.70
C VAL A 214 -9.54 4.35 4.77
N SER A 215 -9.50 5.61 4.30
CA SER A 215 -8.46 6.07 3.38
C SER A 215 -7.16 6.48 4.06
N GLY A 216 -7.23 6.98 5.31
CA GLY A 216 -6.10 7.61 5.98
C GLY A 216 -5.57 8.84 5.25
N CYS A 217 -6.42 9.51 4.45
CA CYS A 217 -6.01 10.62 3.61
C CYS A 217 -5.78 11.89 4.45
N PRO A 218 -4.57 12.48 4.45
CA PRO A 218 -4.28 13.69 5.23
C PRO A 218 -4.97 14.95 4.66
N SER A 219 -5.54 14.85 3.46
CA SER A 219 -6.25 15.96 2.80
C SER A 219 -7.76 15.90 2.99
N LEU A 220 -8.28 14.87 3.65
CA LEU A 220 -9.69 14.79 4.04
C LEU A 220 -9.86 15.28 5.48
N THR A 221 -10.87 16.10 5.67
CA THR A 221 -11.29 16.60 6.98
C THR A 221 -12.80 16.79 6.99
N ILE A 222 -13.32 17.34 8.06
CA ILE A 222 -14.74 17.68 8.21
C ILE A 222 -14.94 19.19 8.23
N LYS A 223 -16.10 19.64 7.79
CA LYS A 223 -16.59 21.02 7.95
C LYS A 223 -18.04 21.00 8.43
N ALA A 224 -18.50 22.13 8.94
CA ALA A 224 -19.93 22.30 9.25
C ALA A 224 -20.78 22.00 8.01
N ASN A 225 -21.94 21.40 8.24
CA ASN A 225 -22.87 21.15 7.16
C ASN A 225 -23.37 22.50 6.59
N PRO A 226 -23.35 22.71 5.27
CA PRO A 226 -23.89 23.93 4.68
C PRO A 226 -25.41 24.03 4.80
N ASP A 227 -26.12 22.92 4.97
CA ASP A 227 -27.55 22.91 5.27
C ASP A 227 -27.78 23.24 6.75
N PRO A 228 -28.42 24.37 7.09
CA PRO A 228 -28.65 24.76 8.46
C PRO A 228 -29.62 23.84 9.20
N MET A 229 -30.37 23.00 8.50
CA MET A 229 -31.29 22.02 9.09
C MET A 229 -30.60 20.71 9.47
N ARG A 230 -29.32 20.55 9.12
CA ARG A 230 -28.52 19.36 9.44
C ARG A 230 -27.38 19.70 10.39
N THR A 231 -27.25 18.94 11.45
CA THR A 231 -26.20 19.13 12.48
C THR A 231 -24.96 18.26 12.24
N ASP A 232 -25.08 17.20 11.45
CA ASP A 232 -23.99 16.28 11.13
C ASP A 232 -22.97 16.99 10.21
N PRO A 233 -21.68 16.98 10.56
CA PRO A 233 -20.66 17.60 9.73
C PRO A 233 -20.47 16.80 8.43
N VAL A 234 -20.07 17.47 7.36
CA VAL A 234 -19.76 16.84 6.07
C VAL A 234 -18.27 16.75 5.84
N ALA A 235 -17.85 15.71 5.12
CA ALA A 235 -16.47 15.60 4.69
C ALA A 235 -16.09 16.72 3.71
N THR A 236 -14.85 17.15 3.74
CA THR A 236 -14.33 18.16 2.80
C THR A 236 -12.89 17.85 2.46
N VAL A 237 -12.45 18.33 1.29
CA VAL A 237 -11.10 18.09 0.78
C VAL A 237 -10.28 19.37 0.83
N LEU A 238 -9.12 19.30 1.49
CA LEU A 238 -8.18 20.41 1.60
C LEU A 238 -7.38 20.61 0.31
N ASP A 239 -6.78 21.79 0.17
CA ASP A 239 -5.93 22.17 -0.96
C ASP A 239 -4.67 21.29 -1.15
N SER A 240 -4.28 20.55 -0.13
CA SER A 240 -3.20 19.57 -0.17
C SER A 240 -3.52 18.31 -0.99
N CYS A 241 -4.78 18.13 -1.44
CA CYS A 241 -5.19 16.99 -2.26
C CYS A 241 -4.30 16.82 -3.49
N VAL A 242 -3.84 15.58 -3.72
CA VAL A 242 -2.98 15.21 -4.86
C VAL A 242 -3.74 14.50 -5.99
N GLY A 243 -5.07 14.36 -5.87
CA GLY A 243 -5.92 13.77 -6.90
C GLY A 243 -5.74 12.26 -7.09
N CYS A 244 -5.40 11.50 -6.04
CA CYS A 244 -5.13 10.06 -6.19
C CYS A 244 -6.38 9.16 -6.22
N GLY A 245 -7.55 9.65 -5.83
CA GLY A 245 -8.81 8.90 -5.88
C GLY A 245 -9.06 7.87 -4.78
N VAL A 246 -8.11 7.67 -3.86
CA VAL A 246 -8.23 6.63 -2.80
C VAL A 246 -9.46 6.83 -1.91
N CYS A 247 -9.81 8.07 -1.58
CA CYS A 247 -11.00 8.38 -0.76
C CYS A 247 -12.28 7.85 -1.42
N GLY A 248 -12.44 8.07 -2.72
CA GLY A 248 -13.59 7.56 -3.46
C GLY A 248 -13.61 6.04 -3.58
N ALA A 249 -12.47 5.40 -3.75
CA ALA A 249 -12.39 3.94 -3.91
C ALA A 249 -12.62 3.16 -2.60
N ASN A 250 -12.46 3.80 -1.45
CA ASN A 250 -12.60 3.16 -0.14
C ASN A 250 -14.01 3.24 0.44
N ALA A 251 -14.76 4.27 0.13
CA ALA A 251 -16.10 4.45 0.66
C ALA A 251 -17.11 3.68 -0.19
N HIS A 252 -18.03 2.95 0.44
CA HIS A 252 -19.16 2.38 -0.31
C HIS A 252 -20.08 3.47 -0.88
N ALA A 253 -20.04 4.67 -0.30
CA ALA A 253 -20.63 5.89 -0.84
C ALA A 253 -19.75 6.59 -1.87
N ALA A 254 -18.68 5.97 -2.34
CA ALA A 254 -17.72 6.55 -3.29
C ALA A 254 -18.35 6.99 -4.60
N SER A 255 -19.40 6.32 -5.04
CA SER A 255 -20.17 6.72 -6.22
C SER A 255 -20.94 8.03 -6.03
N LEU A 256 -21.07 8.51 -4.79
CA LEU A 256 -21.77 9.74 -4.43
C LEU A 256 -20.80 10.90 -4.16
N CYS A 257 -19.51 10.64 -4.10
CA CYS A 257 -18.47 11.63 -3.83
C CYS A 257 -17.74 12.08 -5.09
#